data_3cbec3b8cc4418c483612efd6eca5288
#
_entry.id   3cbec3b8cc4418c483612efd6eca5288
#
_cell.length_a   1.000
_cell.length_b   1.000
_cell.length_c   1.000
_cell.angle_alpha   90.00
_cell.angle_beta   90.00
_cell.angle_gamma   90.00
#
_symmetry.space_group_name_H-M   'P 1'
#
loop_
_entity.id
_entity.type
_entity.pdbx_description
1 polymer ?
#
loop_
_entity_poly.entity_id
_entity_poly.type
_entity_poly.pdbx_seq_one_letter_code
_entity_poly.pdbx_strand_id
1 'polypeptide(L)'
;MSFDASMDEAVTATTYVSDTHLMGALLGPRDEHLRVVERAFPDSRVLVQGNRISVQGPDAAAVLRLFDELVLVLQSGQALDALKVTRTIDMVNDDLRPSEVLVHEVARAVRGRSIRPSTAGQKRYADAIESSTITFGIGPAGTGKSYLAVAAAVAALQRRQVQRVVLTRPAVEAGEHLGFLPGDLMAKVDPYLRPLYDALYDMVGPEGAQRLITNGTIEVAPLAFMRGRTLNDSFIILDEAQNTTPEQMKMFLTRIGFNSKVVVTGDVTQVDLNGRRSGLFELEELLEGVEGITFVHLGRRDVVRHRIVADIVDAYERAPS
;
A
#
# COMPACT_ATOMS: atom_id res chain seq x y z
N MET A 1 59.41 -5.24 16.61
CA MET A 1 58.14 -4.60 16.36
C MET A 1 57.43 -5.43 15.29
N SER A 2 56.65 -6.42 15.74
CA SER A 2 55.81 -7.24 14.86
C SER A 2 54.53 -6.49 14.59
N PHE A 3 54.28 -6.10 13.37
CA PHE A 3 52.96 -5.70 12.89
C PHE A 3 52.16 -6.99 12.69
N ASP A 4 51.33 -7.29 13.65
CA ASP A 4 50.29 -8.29 13.53
C ASP A 4 49.13 -7.63 12.76
N ALA A 5 49.17 -7.80 11.44
CA ALA A 5 48.01 -7.49 10.60
C ALA A 5 47.06 -8.67 10.74
N SER A 6 46.10 -8.54 11.67
CA SER A 6 44.92 -9.37 11.67
C SER A 6 44.18 -9.15 10.36
N MET A 7 44.41 -10.03 9.39
CA MET A 7 43.58 -10.18 8.21
C MET A 7 42.19 -10.56 8.72
N ASP A 8 41.29 -9.57 8.67
CA ASP A 8 39.87 -9.79 8.82
C ASP A 8 39.48 -10.87 7.78
N GLU A 9 39.23 -12.10 8.22
CA GLU A 9 38.82 -13.19 7.33
C GLU A 9 37.49 -12.77 6.72
N ALA A 10 37.56 -12.31 5.46
CA ALA A 10 36.38 -11.93 4.70
C ALA A 10 35.42 -13.11 4.67
N VAL A 11 34.30 -12.98 5.37
CA VAL A 11 33.26 -14.00 5.44
C VAL A 11 32.84 -14.33 4.01
N THR A 12 33.07 -15.59 3.60
CA THR A 12 32.62 -16.09 2.30
C THR A 12 31.42 -17.00 2.51
N ALA A 13 30.30 -16.66 1.89
CA ALA A 13 29.10 -17.47 1.94
C ALA A 13 28.62 -17.80 0.52
N THR A 14 27.95 -18.93 0.35
CA THR A 14 27.53 -19.43 -0.97
C THR A 14 26.15 -20.04 -0.91
N THR A 15 25.30 -19.72 -1.90
CA THR A 15 24.02 -20.37 -2.14
C THR A 15 23.94 -20.92 -3.58
N TYR A 16 22.98 -21.83 -3.81
CA TYR A 16 22.71 -22.41 -5.12
C TYR A 16 21.24 -22.22 -5.47
N VAL A 17 20.97 -21.62 -6.63
CA VAL A 17 19.61 -21.51 -7.16
C VAL A 17 19.25 -22.88 -7.79
N SER A 18 18.27 -23.55 -7.19
CA SER A 18 17.88 -24.91 -7.59
C SER A 18 17.33 -24.95 -9.02
N ASP A 19 16.53 -23.94 -9.40
CA ASP A 19 15.99 -23.80 -10.75
C ASP A 19 16.84 -22.82 -11.57
N THR A 20 17.71 -23.37 -12.42
CA THR A 20 18.63 -22.62 -13.28
C THR A 20 17.92 -21.70 -14.27
N HIS A 21 16.64 -21.98 -14.62
CA HIS A 21 15.84 -21.12 -15.50
C HIS A 21 15.53 -19.76 -14.87
N LEU A 22 15.54 -19.67 -13.53
CA LEU A 22 15.31 -18.42 -12.83
C LEU A 22 16.50 -17.46 -12.85
N MET A 23 17.74 -17.95 -13.16
CA MET A 23 18.93 -17.12 -13.10
C MET A 23 18.86 -15.86 -13.97
N GLY A 24 18.34 -15.98 -15.19
CA GLY A 24 18.19 -14.81 -16.08
C GLY A 24 17.23 -13.76 -15.52
N ALA A 25 16.12 -14.19 -14.91
CA ALA A 25 15.16 -13.30 -14.28
C ALA A 25 15.70 -12.73 -12.95
N LEU A 26 16.49 -13.51 -12.21
CA LEU A 26 17.10 -13.11 -10.95
C LEU A 26 18.14 -12.01 -11.16
N LEU A 27 19.03 -12.17 -12.12
CA LEU A 27 20.08 -11.19 -12.41
C LEU A 27 19.57 -10.00 -13.23
N GLY A 28 18.46 -10.18 -13.93
CA GLY A 28 17.85 -9.17 -14.79
C GLY A 28 18.57 -8.95 -16.13
N PRO A 29 17.97 -8.15 -17.04
CA PRO A 29 18.58 -7.84 -18.33
C PRO A 29 19.96 -7.19 -18.15
N ARG A 30 21.01 -7.77 -18.78
CA ARG A 30 22.40 -7.28 -18.66
C ARG A 30 22.86 -7.11 -17.21
N ASP A 31 22.46 -8.00 -16.31
CA ASP A 31 22.78 -7.99 -14.87
C ASP A 31 22.31 -6.72 -14.14
N GLU A 32 21.18 -6.13 -14.58
CA GLU A 32 20.64 -4.90 -13.98
C GLU A 32 20.32 -5.09 -12.50
N HIS A 33 19.69 -6.21 -12.12
CA HIS A 33 19.35 -6.51 -10.74
C HIS A 33 20.61 -6.75 -9.89
N LEU A 34 21.60 -7.49 -10.43
CA LEU A 34 22.87 -7.70 -9.76
C LEU A 34 23.57 -6.37 -9.44
N ARG A 35 23.57 -5.43 -10.40
CA ARG A 35 24.15 -4.10 -10.18
C ARG A 35 23.40 -3.28 -9.12
N VAL A 36 22.10 -3.49 -8.93
CA VAL A 36 21.36 -2.88 -7.83
C VAL A 36 21.84 -3.43 -6.49
N VAL A 37 22.04 -4.75 -6.41
CA VAL A 37 22.56 -5.41 -5.20
C VAL A 37 23.99 -4.94 -4.89
N GLU A 38 24.91 -4.94 -5.88
CA GLU A 38 26.28 -4.50 -5.69
C GLU A 38 26.40 -3.05 -5.22
N ARG A 39 25.52 -2.15 -5.71
CA ARG A 39 25.49 -0.76 -5.24
C ARG A 39 24.96 -0.61 -3.81
N ALA A 40 24.06 -1.48 -3.40
CA ALA A 40 23.49 -1.45 -2.05
C ALA A 40 24.43 -2.04 -1.00
N PHE A 41 25.36 -2.92 -1.42
CA PHE A 41 26.34 -3.60 -0.56
C PHE A 41 27.76 -3.41 -1.11
N PRO A 42 28.30 -2.18 -1.11
CA PRO A 42 29.57 -1.86 -1.79
C PRO A 42 30.79 -2.55 -1.17
N ASP A 43 30.70 -2.94 0.10
CA ASP A 43 31.79 -3.61 0.83
C ASP A 43 31.75 -5.14 0.67
N SER A 44 30.77 -5.66 -0.09
CA SER A 44 30.60 -7.08 -0.36
C SER A 44 30.70 -7.36 -1.87
N ARG A 45 31.51 -8.36 -2.24
CA ARG A 45 31.70 -8.78 -3.62
C ARG A 45 30.81 -9.97 -3.95
N VAL A 46 29.98 -9.85 -4.97
CA VAL A 46 29.11 -10.93 -5.46
C VAL A 46 29.75 -11.59 -6.70
N LEU A 47 29.88 -12.91 -6.68
CA LEU A 47 30.37 -13.70 -7.81
C LEU A 47 29.32 -14.73 -8.21
N VAL A 48 28.91 -14.68 -9.47
CA VAL A 48 27.93 -15.61 -10.03
C VAL A 48 28.59 -16.55 -11.05
N GLN A 49 28.44 -17.85 -10.85
CA GLN A 49 28.97 -18.89 -11.75
C GLN A 49 27.87 -19.95 -12.00
N GLY A 50 27.25 -19.89 -13.17
CA GLY A 50 26.09 -20.75 -13.47
C GLY A 50 24.93 -20.48 -12.50
N ASN A 51 24.58 -21.45 -11.68
CA ASN A 51 23.55 -21.31 -10.63
C ASN A 51 24.12 -21.09 -9.21
N ARG A 52 25.44 -20.95 -9.10
CA ARG A 52 26.13 -20.68 -7.83
C ARG A 52 26.32 -19.18 -7.64
N ILE A 53 25.91 -18.68 -6.48
CA ILE A 53 26.12 -17.30 -6.04
C ILE A 53 27.02 -17.35 -4.81
N SER A 54 28.19 -16.72 -4.89
CA SER A 54 29.16 -16.62 -3.80
C SER A 54 29.32 -15.15 -3.43
N VAL A 55 29.31 -14.84 -2.14
CA VAL A 55 29.43 -13.48 -1.62
C VAL A 55 30.60 -13.44 -0.63
N GLN A 56 31.48 -12.46 -0.81
CA GLN A 56 32.60 -12.19 0.08
C GLN A 56 32.45 -10.78 0.64
N GLY A 57 32.51 -10.64 1.95
CA GLY A 57 32.41 -9.35 2.62
C GLY A 57 31.57 -9.39 3.89
N PRO A 58 31.44 -8.25 4.57
CA PRO A 58 30.71 -8.15 5.85
C PRO A 58 29.22 -8.46 5.71
N ASP A 59 28.61 -8.14 4.57
CA ASP A 59 27.16 -8.31 4.34
C ASP A 59 26.81 -9.65 3.69
N ALA A 60 27.77 -10.61 3.61
CA ALA A 60 27.59 -11.86 2.88
C ALA A 60 26.30 -12.61 3.25
N ALA A 61 25.97 -12.68 4.53
CA ALA A 61 24.74 -13.33 5.01
C ALA A 61 23.45 -12.59 4.55
N ALA A 62 23.44 -11.26 4.62
CA ALA A 62 22.30 -10.45 4.19
C ALA A 62 22.07 -10.56 2.68
N VAL A 63 23.16 -10.51 1.89
CA VAL A 63 23.09 -10.62 0.43
C VAL A 63 22.63 -12.01 0.00
N LEU A 64 23.06 -13.09 0.66
CA LEU A 64 22.56 -14.43 0.36
C LEU A 64 21.08 -14.56 0.70
N ARG A 65 20.65 -14.08 1.88
CA ARG A 65 19.25 -14.05 2.26
C ARG A 65 18.41 -13.26 1.23
N LEU A 66 18.94 -12.13 0.73
CA LEU A 66 18.31 -11.37 -0.34
C LEU A 66 18.09 -12.21 -1.60
N PHE A 67 19.10 -12.95 -2.07
CA PHE A 67 18.95 -13.80 -3.25
C PHE A 67 17.95 -14.94 -3.02
N ASP A 68 17.96 -15.57 -1.85
CA ASP A 68 16.98 -16.61 -1.50
C ASP A 68 15.56 -16.05 -1.53
N GLU A 69 15.32 -14.88 -0.96
CA GLU A 69 14.02 -14.19 -0.97
C GLU A 69 13.58 -13.79 -2.40
N LEU A 70 14.49 -13.28 -3.23
CA LEU A 70 14.20 -12.96 -4.63
C LEU A 70 13.83 -14.22 -5.44
N VAL A 71 14.47 -15.35 -5.17
CA VAL A 71 14.11 -16.65 -5.77
C VAL A 71 12.70 -17.06 -5.38
N LEU A 72 12.31 -16.93 -4.09
CA LEU A 72 10.95 -17.23 -3.63
C LEU A 72 9.90 -16.33 -4.32
N VAL A 73 10.19 -15.06 -4.51
CA VAL A 73 9.33 -14.13 -5.25
C VAL A 73 9.17 -14.57 -6.70
N LEU A 74 10.25 -14.96 -7.39
CA LEU A 74 10.20 -15.48 -8.76
C LEU A 74 9.40 -16.79 -8.86
N GLN A 75 9.60 -17.71 -7.90
CA GLN A 75 8.85 -18.98 -7.84
C GLN A 75 7.35 -18.77 -7.63
N SER A 76 6.94 -17.66 -7.01
CA SER A 76 5.53 -17.28 -6.91
C SER A 76 4.92 -16.76 -8.24
N GLY A 77 5.68 -16.80 -9.33
CA GLY A 77 5.27 -16.34 -10.66
C GLY A 77 5.34 -14.83 -10.85
N GLN A 78 6.02 -14.09 -9.97
CA GLN A 78 6.19 -12.65 -10.11
C GLN A 78 7.46 -12.32 -10.89
N ALA A 79 7.39 -11.30 -11.74
CA ALA A 79 8.58 -10.71 -12.36
C ALA A 79 9.30 -9.79 -11.36
N LEU A 80 10.62 -9.74 -11.47
CA LEU A 80 11.46 -8.75 -10.81
C LEU A 80 11.71 -7.56 -11.73
N ASP A 81 11.84 -6.40 -11.14
CA ASP A 81 12.39 -5.18 -11.71
C ASP A 81 13.33 -4.51 -10.69
N ALA A 82 14.11 -3.54 -11.13
CA ALA A 82 15.09 -2.85 -10.29
C ALA A 82 14.44 -2.24 -9.02
N LEU A 83 13.22 -1.72 -9.12
CA LEU A 83 12.51 -1.13 -7.98
C LEU A 83 12.11 -2.19 -6.96
N LYS A 84 11.61 -3.34 -7.43
CA LYS A 84 11.26 -4.47 -6.55
C LYS A 84 12.49 -5.02 -5.86
N VAL A 85 13.63 -5.14 -6.57
CA VAL A 85 14.90 -5.54 -5.96
C VAL A 85 15.33 -4.56 -4.88
N THR A 86 15.27 -3.24 -5.13
CA THR A 86 15.60 -2.21 -4.13
C THR A 86 14.72 -2.36 -2.88
N ARG A 87 13.40 -2.52 -3.04
CA ARG A 87 12.48 -2.73 -1.90
C ARG A 87 12.75 -4.03 -1.15
N THR A 88 13.15 -5.08 -1.87
CA THR A 88 13.53 -6.35 -1.24
C THR A 88 14.79 -6.16 -0.39
N ILE A 89 15.76 -5.37 -0.85
CA ILE A 89 16.95 -4.99 -0.08
C ILE A 89 16.57 -4.25 1.20
N ASP A 90 15.70 -3.23 1.09
CA ASP A 90 15.24 -2.47 2.26
C ASP A 90 14.57 -3.38 3.31
N MET A 91 13.72 -4.32 2.86
CA MET A 91 13.07 -5.27 3.77
C MET A 91 14.07 -6.23 4.43
N VAL A 92 15.07 -6.72 3.68
CA VAL A 92 16.12 -7.61 4.23
C VAL A 92 16.97 -6.86 5.25
N ASN A 93 17.30 -5.59 5.00
CA ASN A 93 18.04 -4.75 5.93
C ASN A 93 17.24 -4.44 7.21
N ASP A 94 15.92 -4.37 7.12
CA ASP A 94 15.01 -4.24 8.26
C ASP A 94 14.66 -5.60 8.92
N ASP A 95 15.39 -6.67 8.59
CA ASP A 95 15.23 -8.05 9.09
C ASP A 95 13.85 -8.68 8.82
N LEU A 96 13.18 -8.24 7.77
CA LEU A 96 11.89 -8.76 7.33
C LEU A 96 12.09 -9.89 6.30
N ARG A 97 10.99 -10.61 6.00
CA ARG A 97 10.94 -11.62 4.95
C ARG A 97 10.15 -11.10 3.73
N PRO A 98 10.84 -10.63 2.69
CA PRO A 98 10.21 -10.11 1.49
C PRO A 98 9.20 -11.06 0.83
N SER A 99 9.45 -12.36 0.83
CA SER A 99 8.53 -13.36 0.28
C SER A 99 7.18 -13.37 1.01
N GLU A 100 7.15 -13.22 2.34
CA GLU A 100 5.90 -13.13 3.10
C GLU A 100 5.10 -11.86 2.77
N VAL A 101 5.80 -10.77 2.44
CA VAL A 101 5.19 -9.49 2.05
C VAL A 101 4.69 -9.53 0.61
N LEU A 102 5.59 -9.83 -0.33
CA LEU A 102 5.35 -9.67 -1.76
C LEU A 102 4.46 -10.78 -2.36
N VAL A 103 4.39 -11.95 -1.73
CA VAL A 103 3.58 -13.07 -2.21
C VAL A 103 2.14 -13.01 -1.68
N HIS A 104 1.88 -12.28 -0.61
CA HIS A 104 0.54 -12.13 -0.02
C HIS A 104 -0.45 -11.51 -1.02
N GLU A 105 -1.52 -12.24 -1.36
CA GLU A 105 -2.56 -11.77 -2.29
C GLU A 105 -3.72 -11.17 -1.51
N VAL A 106 -3.92 -9.85 -1.62
CA VAL A 106 -5.06 -9.13 -1.01
C VAL A 106 -6.33 -9.39 -1.81
N ALA A 107 -6.24 -9.28 -3.14
CA ALA A 107 -7.36 -9.44 -4.05
C ALA A 107 -6.89 -9.94 -5.41
N ARG A 108 -7.85 -10.42 -6.19
CA ARG A 108 -7.65 -10.73 -7.61
C ARG A 108 -8.52 -9.81 -8.47
N ALA A 109 -7.86 -8.94 -9.22
CA ALA A 109 -8.49 -8.01 -10.15
C ALA A 109 -8.88 -8.69 -11.47
N VAL A 110 -9.53 -7.95 -12.36
CA VAL A 110 -9.88 -8.40 -13.71
C VAL A 110 -8.67 -9.02 -14.44
N ARG A 111 -8.93 -9.97 -15.33
CA ARG A 111 -7.92 -10.73 -16.08
C ARG A 111 -6.96 -11.54 -15.19
N GLY A 112 -7.35 -11.83 -13.94
CA GLY A 112 -6.56 -12.65 -13.02
C GLY A 112 -5.33 -11.94 -12.41
N ARG A 113 -5.21 -10.61 -12.54
CA ARG A 113 -4.12 -9.85 -11.95
C ARG A 113 -4.21 -9.86 -10.43
N SER A 114 -3.21 -10.39 -9.75
CA SER A 114 -3.12 -10.37 -8.29
C SER A 114 -2.74 -8.98 -7.78
N ILE A 115 -3.47 -8.49 -6.79
CA ILE A 115 -3.14 -7.28 -6.04
C ILE A 115 -2.41 -7.70 -4.77
N ARG A 116 -1.20 -7.20 -4.60
CA ARG A 116 -0.30 -7.57 -3.51
C ARG A 116 0.33 -6.34 -2.89
N PRO A 117 0.68 -6.37 -1.59
CA PRO A 117 1.52 -5.35 -0.98
C PRO A 117 2.87 -5.28 -1.69
N SER A 118 3.40 -4.10 -1.84
CA SER A 118 4.72 -3.83 -2.41
C SER A 118 5.74 -3.40 -1.35
N THR A 119 5.28 -3.17 -0.11
CA THR A 119 6.11 -2.78 1.03
C THR A 119 5.62 -3.45 2.31
N ALA A 120 6.48 -3.49 3.31
CA ALA A 120 6.13 -4.04 4.63
C ALA A 120 5.00 -3.25 5.31
N GLY A 121 4.95 -1.92 5.16
CA GLY A 121 3.87 -1.08 5.67
C GLY A 121 2.53 -1.43 5.00
N GLN A 122 2.53 -1.62 3.69
CA GLN A 122 1.34 -2.07 2.96
C GLN A 122 0.87 -3.47 3.39
N LYS A 123 1.82 -4.37 3.72
CA LYS A 123 1.47 -5.71 4.24
C LYS A 123 0.80 -5.59 5.61
N ARG A 124 1.40 -4.84 6.55
CA ARG A 124 0.79 -4.59 7.85
C ARG A 124 -0.61 -3.98 7.72
N TYR A 125 -0.79 -3.06 6.78
CA TYR A 125 -2.09 -2.46 6.51
C TYR A 125 -3.11 -3.47 5.96
N ALA A 126 -2.72 -4.33 5.04
CA ALA A 126 -3.57 -5.40 4.52
C ALA A 126 -3.98 -6.40 5.63
N ASP A 127 -3.02 -6.79 6.50
CA ASP A 127 -3.29 -7.68 7.63
C ASP A 127 -4.23 -7.04 8.66
N ALA A 128 -4.06 -5.75 8.95
CA ALA A 128 -4.94 -5.01 9.83
C ALA A 128 -6.37 -4.94 9.26
N ILE A 129 -6.52 -4.71 7.95
CA ILE A 129 -7.85 -4.74 7.29
C ILE A 129 -8.48 -6.14 7.42
N GLU A 130 -7.71 -7.20 7.33
CA GLU A 130 -8.25 -8.57 7.45
C GLU A 130 -8.69 -8.88 8.89
N SER A 131 -7.89 -8.50 9.89
CA SER A 131 -8.08 -8.89 11.28
C SER A 131 -8.99 -7.97 12.09
N SER A 132 -9.08 -6.67 11.75
CA SER A 132 -9.78 -5.66 12.55
C SER A 132 -11.18 -5.34 12.00
N THR A 133 -12.06 -4.86 12.86
CA THR A 133 -13.38 -4.31 12.46
C THR A 133 -13.22 -2.93 11.83
N ILE A 134 -12.37 -2.09 12.42
CA ILE A 134 -12.06 -0.74 11.92
C ILE A 134 -10.55 -0.63 11.75
N THR A 135 -10.12 -0.25 10.56
CA THR A 135 -8.70 -0.01 10.27
C THR A 135 -8.50 1.42 9.79
N PHE A 136 -7.62 2.15 10.46
CA PHE A 136 -7.16 3.46 10.02
C PHE A 136 -5.82 3.30 9.29
N GLY A 137 -5.79 3.67 8.00
CA GLY A 137 -4.58 3.76 7.18
C GLY A 137 -4.15 5.20 7.03
N ILE A 138 -3.14 5.63 7.79
CA ILE A 138 -2.67 7.00 7.85
C ILE A 138 -1.29 7.11 7.19
N GLY A 139 -1.08 8.11 6.35
CA GLY A 139 0.21 8.34 5.73
C GLY A 139 0.15 9.14 4.44
N PRO A 140 1.30 9.47 3.84
CA PRO A 140 1.38 10.35 2.68
C PRO A 140 0.71 9.78 1.44
N ALA A 141 0.40 10.68 0.49
CA ALA A 141 -0.12 10.30 -0.81
C ALA A 141 0.82 9.34 -1.55
N GLY A 142 0.25 8.38 -2.30
CA GLY A 142 1.03 7.40 -3.08
C GLY A 142 1.48 6.16 -2.29
N THR A 143 1.09 6.00 -1.02
CA THR A 143 1.33 4.78 -0.24
C THR A 143 0.33 3.66 -0.52
N GLY A 144 -0.63 3.86 -1.41
CA GLY A 144 -1.58 2.83 -1.84
C GLY A 144 -2.76 2.57 -0.88
N LYS A 145 -2.99 3.43 0.13
CA LYS A 145 -4.04 3.28 1.16
C LYS A 145 -5.42 2.99 0.56
N SER A 146 -5.93 3.94 -0.22
CA SER A 146 -7.27 3.86 -0.84
C SER A 146 -7.36 2.69 -1.81
N TYR A 147 -6.29 2.45 -2.59
CA TYR A 147 -6.24 1.36 -3.56
C TYR A 147 -6.31 -0.03 -2.88
N LEU A 148 -5.52 -0.27 -1.83
CA LEU A 148 -5.55 -1.52 -1.08
C LEU A 148 -6.86 -1.71 -0.30
N ALA A 149 -7.44 -0.62 0.22
CA ALA A 149 -8.76 -0.65 0.86
C ALA A 149 -9.85 -1.10 -0.13
N VAL A 150 -9.89 -0.53 -1.35
CA VAL A 150 -10.83 -0.93 -2.39
C VAL A 150 -10.59 -2.38 -2.83
N ALA A 151 -9.33 -2.79 -2.97
CA ALA A 151 -8.99 -4.18 -3.28
C ALA A 151 -9.52 -5.16 -2.22
N ALA A 152 -9.30 -4.85 -0.93
CA ALA A 152 -9.80 -5.66 0.18
C ALA A 152 -11.34 -5.70 0.21
N ALA A 153 -12.01 -4.57 -0.06
CA ALA A 153 -13.47 -4.51 -0.12
C ALA A 153 -14.04 -5.39 -1.24
N VAL A 154 -13.45 -5.32 -2.43
CA VAL A 154 -13.85 -6.18 -3.57
C VAL A 154 -13.60 -7.64 -3.25
N ALA A 155 -12.47 -7.99 -2.63
CA ALA A 155 -12.19 -9.37 -2.22
C ALA A 155 -13.20 -9.88 -1.18
N ALA A 156 -13.56 -9.05 -0.17
CA ALA A 156 -14.56 -9.40 0.83
C ALA A 156 -15.95 -9.63 0.20
N LEU A 157 -16.33 -8.81 -0.79
CA LEU A 157 -17.57 -8.98 -1.56
C LEU A 157 -17.54 -10.27 -2.38
N GLN A 158 -16.43 -10.57 -3.08
CA GLN A 158 -16.27 -11.80 -3.87
C GLN A 158 -16.30 -13.06 -3.01
N ARG A 159 -15.75 -12.99 -1.79
CA ARG A 159 -15.77 -14.08 -0.78
C ARG A 159 -17.10 -14.16 -0.01
N ARG A 160 -18.06 -13.27 -0.32
CA ARG A 160 -19.38 -13.17 0.37
C ARG A 160 -19.24 -12.94 1.88
N GLN A 161 -18.19 -12.31 2.32
CA GLN A 161 -18.00 -11.87 3.71
C GLN A 161 -18.89 -10.68 4.05
N VAL A 162 -19.22 -9.88 3.02
CA VAL A 162 -20.14 -8.75 3.09
C VAL A 162 -21.13 -8.82 1.92
N GLN A 163 -22.28 -8.16 2.06
CA GLN A 163 -23.30 -8.11 1.01
C GLN A 163 -23.16 -6.89 0.12
N ARG A 164 -22.53 -5.83 0.61
CA ARG A 164 -22.34 -4.58 -0.14
C ARG A 164 -21.04 -3.87 0.25
N VAL A 165 -20.60 -3.00 -0.64
CA VAL A 165 -19.48 -2.08 -0.42
C VAL A 165 -19.98 -0.66 -0.48
N VAL A 166 -19.58 0.19 0.47
CA VAL A 166 -19.88 1.61 0.52
C VAL A 166 -18.57 2.38 0.45
N LEU A 167 -18.38 3.13 -0.63
CA LEU A 167 -17.23 4.01 -0.84
C LEU A 167 -17.67 5.44 -0.59
N THR A 168 -17.06 6.08 0.40
CA THR A 168 -17.45 7.45 0.76
C THR A 168 -16.24 8.34 0.96
N ARG A 169 -16.42 9.63 0.70
CA ARG A 169 -15.40 10.68 0.82
C ARG A 169 -16.05 11.98 1.30
N PRO A 170 -15.38 12.79 2.15
CA PRO A 170 -15.84 14.13 2.44
C PRO A 170 -15.90 14.96 1.15
N ALA A 171 -16.99 15.67 0.94
CA ALA A 171 -17.04 16.68 -0.10
C ALA A 171 -16.44 17.98 0.49
N VAL A 172 -15.19 18.25 0.16
CA VAL A 172 -14.50 19.49 0.55
C VAL A 172 -14.25 20.33 -0.70
N GLU A 173 -14.43 21.63 -0.56
CA GLU A 173 -14.09 22.60 -1.60
C GLU A 173 -12.59 22.87 -1.56
N ALA A 174 -11.81 22.10 -2.34
CA ALA A 174 -10.39 22.38 -2.53
C ALA A 174 -10.21 23.60 -3.45
N GLY A 175 -10.29 24.79 -2.89
CA GLY A 175 -10.03 26.05 -3.61
C GLY A 175 -11.14 26.53 -4.57
N GLU A 176 -12.02 25.66 -5.03
CA GLU A 176 -13.19 26.01 -5.85
C GLU A 176 -14.47 25.77 -5.07
N HIS A 177 -15.29 26.84 -4.93
CA HIS A 177 -16.56 26.73 -4.26
C HIS A 177 -17.53 25.86 -5.06
N LEU A 178 -18.05 24.78 -4.45
CA LEU A 178 -19.07 23.90 -5.03
C LEU A 178 -20.27 24.67 -5.60
N GLY A 179 -20.50 25.88 -5.10
CA GLY A 179 -21.53 26.79 -5.60
C GLY A 179 -21.35 27.25 -7.04
N PHE A 180 -20.15 27.25 -7.60
CA PHE A 180 -19.85 27.70 -8.95
C PHE A 180 -19.92 26.59 -10.01
N LEU A 181 -19.96 25.31 -9.61
CA LEU A 181 -20.10 24.21 -10.56
C LEU A 181 -21.55 24.08 -11.04
N PRO A 182 -21.82 23.93 -12.35
CA PRO A 182 -23.14 23.69 -12.88
C PRO A 182 -23.63 22.27 -12.53
N GLY A 183 -24.94 22.10 -12.32
CA GLY A 183 -25.56 20.81 -12.05
C GLY A 183 -26.12 20.66 -10.64
N ASP A 184 -26.74 19.49 -10.40
CA ASP A 184 -27.23 19.12 -9.07
C ASP A 184 -26.07 18.76 -8.13
N LEU A 185 -26.38 18.52 -6.85
CA LEU A 185 -25.36 18.23 -5.84
C LEU A 185 -24.49 17.02 -6.21
N MET A 186 -25.09 15.98 -6.80
CA MET A 186 -24.36 14.77 -7.18
C MET A 186 -23.38 15.06 -8.32
N ALA A 187 -23.80 15.80 -9.36
CA ALA A 187 -22.91 16.20 -10.45
C ALA A 187 -21.71 17.06 -9.97
N LYS A 188 -21.93 17.87 -8.95
CA LYS A 188 -20.85 18.69 -8.34
C LYS A 188 -19.86 17.88 -7.49
N VAL A 189 -20.29 16.80 -6.88
CA VAL A 189 -19.46 15.95 -6.02
C VAL A 189 -18.76 14.83 -6.79
N ASP A 190 -19.30 14.43 -7.96
CA ASP A 190 -18.76 13.35 -8.77
C ASP A 190 -17.24 13.44 -9.07
N PRO A 191 -16.67 14.62 -9.40
CA PRO A 191 -15.22 14.74 -9.62
C PRO A 191 -14.37 14.32 -8.42
N TYR A 192 -14.85 14.54 -7.20
CA TYR A 192 -14.13 14.17 -5.97
C TYR A 192 -14.18 12.67 -5.68
N LEU A 193 -15.15 11.95 -6.27
CA LEU A 193 -15.30 10.52 -6.13
C LEU A 193 -14.56 9.72 -7.21
N ARG A 194 -14.05 10.39 -8.27
CA ARG A 194 -13.35 9.73 -9.38
C ARG A 194 -12.22 8.79 -8.94
N PRO A 195 -11.34 9.13 -7.99
CA PRO A 195 -10.28 8.22 -7.57
C PRO A 195 -10.80 6.88 -7.03
N LEU A 196 -11.98 6.86 -6.41
CA LEU A 196 -12.63 5.64 -5.94
C LEU A 196 -13.19 4.81 -7.09
N TYR A 197 -13.79 5.49 -8.10
CA TYR A 197 -14.22 4.83 -9.33
C TYR A 197 -13.05 4.23 -10.10
N ASP A 198 -11.93 4.96 -10.24
CA ASP A 198 -10.73 4.49 -10.93
C ASP A 198 -10.17 3.24 -10.27
N ALA A 199 -10.06 3.23 -8.93
CA ALA A 199 -9.64 2.06 -8.19
C ALA A 199 -10.61 0.88 -8.38
N LEU A 200 -11.93 1.13 -8.37
CA LEU A 200 -12.94 0.11 -8.60
C LEU A 200 -12.87 -0.45 -10.01
N TYR A 201 -12.72 0.40 -11.03
CA TYR A 201 -12.57 -0.01 -12.43
C TYR A 201 -11.34 -0.88 -12.64
N ASP A 202 -10.25 -0.57 -11.96
CA ASP A 202 -9.04 -1.38 -12.01
C ASP A 202 -9.24 -2.79 -11.39
N MET A 203 -10.12 -2.91 -10.39
CA MET A 203 -10.43 -4.19 -9.72
C MET A 203 -11.40 -5.07 -10.51
N VAL A 204 -12.53 -4.51 -10.95
CA VAL A 204 -13.64 -5.29 -11.52
C VAL A 204 -13.95 -4.95 -12.98
N GLY A 205 -13.20 -4.04 -13.58
CA GLY A 205 -13.43 -3.49 -14.91
C GLY A 205 -14.62 -2.51 -14.97
N PRO A 206 -14.68 -1.64 -15.99
CA PRO A 206 -15.73 -0.63 -16.10
C PRO A 206 -17.14 -1.22 -16.14
N GLU A 207 -17.35 -2.27 -16.96
CA GLU A 207 -18.66 -2.94 -17.07
C GLU A 207 -19.07 -3.65 -15.78
N GLY A 208 -18.09 -4.30 -15.11
CA GLY A 208 -18.31 -4.95 -13.82
C GLY A 208 -18.70 -3.95 -12.74
N ALA A 209 -17.99 -2.83 -12.65
CA ALA A 209 -18.27 -1.75 -11.71
C ALA A 209 -19.65 -1.15 -11.96
N GLN A 210 -19.97 -0.79 -13.23
CA GLN A 210 -21.27 -0.23 -13.59
C GLN A 210 -22.42 -1.16 -13.18
N ARG A 211 -22.29 -2.46 -13.42
CA ARG A 211 -23.29 -3.45 -13.01
C ARG A 211 -23.47 -3.50 -11.49
N LEU A 212 -22.35 -3.51 -10.71
CA LEU A 212 -22.39 -3.57 -9.26
C LEU A 212 -22.94 -2.29 -8.64
N ILE A 213 -22.71 -1.14 -9.26
CA ILE A 213 -23.29 0.14 -8.84
C ILE A 213 -24.78 0.19 -9.17
N THR A 214 -25.19 -0.19 -10.38
CA THR A 214 -26.57 -0.14 -10.81
C THR A 214 -27.48 -1.04 -9.98
N ASN A 215 -27.00 -2.20 -9.54
CA ASN A 215 -27.77 -3.12 -8.69
C ASN A 215 -27.67 -2.81 -7.20
N GLY A 216 -26.94 -1.74 -6.81
CA GLY A 216 -26.79 -1.31 -5.42
C GLY A 216 -25.86 -2.16 -4.57
N THR A 217 -25.09 -3.09 -5.17
CA THR A 217 -24.08 -3.89 -4.45
C THR A 217 -22.88 -3.02 -4.06
N ILE A 218 -22.53 -2.05 -4.89
CA ILE A 218 -21.51 -1.03 -4.58
C ILE A 218 -22.20 0.33 -4.65
N GLU A 219 -22.02 1.11 -3.59
CA GLU A 219 -22.48 2.49 -3.48
C GLU A 219 -21.27 3.41 -3.39
N VAL A 220 -21.23 4.45 -4.22
CA VAL A 220 -20.23 5.53 -4.14
C VAL A 220 -20.99 6.83 -3.84
N ALA A 221 -20.75 7.41 -2.66
CA ALA A 221 -21.54 8.55 -2.19
C ALA A 221 -20.75 9.48 -1.27
N PRO A 222 -21.10 10.78 -1.22
CA PRO A 222 -20.53 11.71 -0.24
C PRO A 222 -20.79 11.27 1.20
N LEU A 223 -19.87 11.60 2.11
CA LEU A 223 -19.99 11.29 3.54
C LEU A 223 -21.29 11.78 4.16
N ALA A 224 -21.82 12.93 3.73
CA ALA A 224 -23.07 13.49 4.24
C ALA A 224 -24.27 12.54 4.08
N PHE A 225 -24.26 11.66 3.07
CA PHE A 225 -25.33 10.70 2.79
C PHE A 225 -25.31 9.48 3.73
N MET A 226 -24.29 9.37 4.56
CA MET A 226 -24.23 8.33 5.59
C MET A 226 -25.04 8.67 6.84
N ARG A 227 -25.44 9.94 7.00
CA ARG A 227 -26.17 10.40 8.17
C ARG A 227 -27.54 9.67 8.33
N GLY A 228 -27.83 9.20 9.54
CA GLY A 228 -29.10 8.52 9.87
C GLY A 228 -29.20 7.07 9.39
N ARG A 229 -28.15 6.54 8.78
CA ARG A 229 -28.11 5.15 8.29
C ARG A 229 -27.48 4.22 9.33
N THR A 230 -27.77 2.93 9.22
CA THR A 230 -27.03 1.83 9.85
C THR A 230 -26.56 0.89 8.74
N LEU A 231 -25.26 0.68 8.65
CA LEU A 231 -24.63 -0.06 7.57
C LEU A 231 -24.28 -1.46 8.06
N ASN A 232 -25.21 -2.41 7.92
CA ASN A 232 -25.01 -3.82 8.25
C ASN A 232 -24.43 -4.58 7.05
N ASP A 233 -23.74 -5.70 7.33
CA ASP A 233 -23.19 -6.63 6.34
C ASP A 233 -22.41 -5.92 5.22
N SER A 234 -21.68 -4.87 5.58
CA SER A 234 -21.08 -3.92 4.64
C SER A 234 -19.57 -3.79 4.83
N PHE A 235 -18.84 -3.64 3.73
CA PHE A 235 -17.48 -3.12 3.76
C PHE A 235 -17.54 -1.63 3.41
N ILE A 236 -17.09 -0.78 4.34
CA ILE A 236 -17.26 0.67 4.24
C ILE A 236 -15.88 1.31 4.19
N ILE A 237 -15.65 2.19 3.21
CA ILE A 237 -14.40 2.96 3.09
C ILE A 237 -14.72 4.44 3.21
N LEU A 238 -14.05 5.11 4.16
CA LEU A 238 -14.00 6.56 4.24
C LEU A 238 -12.60 7.00 3.76
N ASP A 239 -12.57 7.55 2.56
CA ASP A 239 -11.35 8.07 1.95
C ASP A 239 -11.15 9.57 2.22
N GLU A 240 -9.90 10.03 2.27
CA GLU A 240 -9.52 11.41 2.58
C GLU A 240 -10.11 11.95 3.91
N ALA A 241 -10.07 11.10 4.93
CA ALA A 241 -10.71 11.33 6.22
C ALA A 241 -10.11 12.53 6.99
N GLN A 242 -8.90 12.99 6.66
CA GLN A 242 -8.34 14.24 7.21
C GLN A 242 -9.23 15.44 6.92
N ASN A 243 -10.06 15.36 5.89
CA ASN A 243 -11.00 16.40 5.49
C ASN A 243 -12.38 16.27 6.14
N THR A 244 -12.51 15.48 7.21
CA THR A 244 -13.69 15.46 8.07
C THR A 244 -13.52 16.35 9.29
N THR A 245 -14.62 16.89 9.81
CA THR A 245 -14.61 17.47 11.15
C THR A 245 -14.75 16.36 12.22
N PRO A 246 -14.44 16.64 13.50
CA PRO A 246 -14.67 15.67 14.59
C PRO A 246 -16.11 15.15 14.66
N GLU A 247 -17.09 16.03 14.43
CA GLU A 247 -18.51 15.67 14.43
C GLU A 247 -18.85 14.75 13.25
N GLN A 248 -18.28 15.00 12.08
CA GLN A 248 -18.46 14.16 10.89
C GLN A 248 -17.81 12.78 11.08
N MET A 249 -16.62 12.72 11.66
CA MET A 249 -15.94 11.46 11.98
C MET A 249 -16.76 10.65 13.00
N LYS A 250 -17.21 11.27 14.09
CA LYS A 250 -18.08 10.64 15.07
C LYS A 250 -19.39 10.16 14.43
N MET A 251 -20.01 11.00 13.62
CA MET A 251 -21.23 10.63 12.89
C MET A 251 -20.99 9.40 12.02
N PHE A 252 -19.89 9.33 11.28
CA PHE A 252 -19.54 8.21 10.40
C PHE A 252 -19.27 6.93 11.19
N LEU A 253 -18.40 6.96 12.19
CA LEU A 253 -18.03 5.77 12.98
C LEU A 253 -19.25 5.16 13.71
N THR A 254 -20.25 5.96 14.04
CA THR A 254 -21.50 5.48 14.65
C THR A 254 -22.51 4.94 13.64
N ARG A 255 -22.18 4.84 12.35
CA ARG A 255 -23.04 4.20 11.30
C ARG A 255 -22.75 2.72 11.11
N ILE A 256 -21.68 2.22 11.73
CA ILE A 256 -21.25 0.83 11.61
C ILE A 256 -22.32 -0.07 12.21
N GLY A 257 -22.80 -1.02 11.41
CA GLY A 257 -23.76 -2.03 11.81
C GLY A 257 -23.11 -3.40 12.02
N PHE A 258 -23.91 -4.39 12.28
CA PHE A 258 -23.45 -5.76 12.50
C PHE A 258 -22.79 -6.33 11.23
N ASN A 259 -21.80 -7.22 11.44
CA ASN A 259 -21.05 -7.93 10.38
C ASN A 259 -20.41 -6.97 9.36
N SER A 260 -20.07 -5.76 9.78
CA SER A 260 -19.48 -4.75 8.91
C SER A 260 -18.02 -4.53 9.24
N LYS A 261 -17.27 -4.14 8.22
CA LYS A 261 -15.87 -3.80 8.28
C LYS A 261 -15.68 -2.39 7.75
N VAL A 262 -14.82 -1.62 8.40
CA VAL A 262 -14.55 -0.23 8.04
C VAL A 262 -13.08 0.01 7.82
N VAL A 263 -12.76 0.71 6.76
CA VAL A 263 -11.42 1.23 6.50
C VAL A 263 -11.50 2.74 6.35
N VAL A 264 -10.69 3.44 7.13
CA VAL A 264 -10.55 4.89 7.08
C VAL A 264 -9.17 5.22 6.56
N THR A 265 -9.09 5.95 5.46
CA THR A 265 -7.81 6.37 4.87
C THR A 265 -7.64 7.88 4.98
N GLY A 266 -6.41 8.33 5.24
CA GLY A 266 -6.14 9.77 5.34
C GLY A 266 -4.65 10.12 5.34
N ASP A 267 -4.40 11.41 5.10
CA ASP A 267 -3.08 12.03 5.16
C ASP A 267 -3.15 13.27 6.05
N VAL A 268 -2.63 13.17 7.26
CA VAL A 268 -2.68 14.28 8.24
C VAL A 268 -1.90 15.52 7.80
N THR A 269 -1.08 15.40 6.75
CA THR A 269 -0.32 16.54 6.18
C THR A 269 -1.12 17.33 5.14
N GLN A 270 -2.22 16.75 4.62
CA GLN A 270 -3.04 17.32 3.53
C GLN A 270 -4.45 17.68 4.03
N VAL A 271 -4.55 18.68 4.90
CA VAL A 271 -5.83 19.11 5.50
C VAL A 271 -6.38 20.33 4.77
N ASP A 272 -7.54 20.19 4.09
CA ASP A 272 -8.21 21.22 3.29
C ASP A 272 -9.47 21.80 4.02
N LEU A 273 -9.43 21.93 5.33
CA LEU A 273 -10.62 22.29 6.15
C LEU A 273 -10.78 23.78 6.45
N ASN A 274 -10.15 24.69 5.70
CA ASN A 274 -10.28 26.15 5.90
C ASN A 274 -10.17 26.59 7.37
N GLY A 275 -9.13 26.10 8.08
CA GLY A 275 -8.85 26.44 9.48
C GLY A 275 -9.65 25.66 10.52
N ARG A 276 -10.49 24.72 10.12
CA ARG A 276 -11.16 23.78 11.06
C ARG A 276 -10.23 22.64 11.43
N ARG A 277 -10.42 22.09 12.62
CA ARG A 277 -9.69 20.91 13.10
C ARG A 277 -10.13 19.67 12.34
N SER A 278 -9.17 18.84 11.91
CA SER A 278 -9.44 17.55 11.29
C SER A 278 -9.98 16.56 12.32
N GLY A 279 -11.01 15.80 11.93
CA GLY A 279 -11.58 14.72 12.73
C GLY A 279 -10.67 13.49 12.83
N LEU A 280 -9.59 13.44 12.04
CA LEU A 280 -8.56 12.41 12.13
C LEU A 280 -7.49 12.73 13.19
N PHE A 281 -7.39 14.02 13.58
CA PHE A 281 -6.43 14.48 14.57
C PHE A 281 -6.82 14.00 15.97
N GLU A 282 -5.86 13.50 16.75
CA GLU A 282 -6.07 12.95 18.11
C GLU A 282 -7.05 11.76 18.22
N LEU A 283 -7.53 11.24 17.06
CA LEU A 283 -8.49 10.16 17.08
C LEU A 283 -7.88 8.84 17.59
N GLU A 284 -6.59 8.64 17.35
CA GLU A 284 -5.84 7.47 17.83
C GLU A 284 -5.80 7.44 19.36
N GLU A 285 -5.49 8.57 20.02
CA GLU A 285 -5.52 8.69 21.48
C GLU A 285 -6.95 8.51 22.03
N LEU A 286 -7.94 9.09 21.34
CA LEU A 286 -9.35 8.99 21.76
C LEU A 286 -9.90 7.57 21.71
N LEU A 287 -9.42 6.77 20.76
CA LEU A 287 -9.89 5.38 20.55
C LEU A 287 -8.90 4.34 21.07
N GLU A 288 -7.87 4.78 21.81
CA GLU A 288 -6.92 3.87 22.45
C GLU A 288 -7.65 2.87 23.37
N GLY A 289 -7.28 1.59 23.26
CA GLY A 289 -7.87 0.51 24.03
C GLY A 289 -9.26 0.03 23.56
N VAL A 290 -9.82 0.59 22.51
CA VAL A 290 -11.05 0.08 21.92
C VAL A 290 -10.75 -1.16 21.07
N GLU A 291 -11.26 -2.32 21.51
CA GLU A 291 -11.02 -3.59 20.82
C GLU A 291 -11.59 -3.59 19.39
N GLY A 292 -10.86 -4.20 18.46
CA GLY A 292 -11.27 -4.29 17.05
C GLY A 292 -10.93 -3.05 16.22
N ILE A 293 -10.21 -2.07 16.77
CA ILE A 293 -9.70 -0.89 16.06
C ILE A 293 -8.18 -1.00 15.93
N THR A 294 -7.67 -0.74 14.73
CA THR A 294 -6.23 -0.73 14.46
C THR A 294 -5.84 0.50 13.65
N PHE A 295 -4.79 1.19 14.09
CA PHE A 295 -4.14 2.27 13.36
C PHE A 295 -2.86 1.76 12.70
N VAL A 296 -2.69 2.03 11.42
CA VAL A 296 -1.50 1.68 10.64
C VAL A 296 -0.93 2.93 9.99
N HIS A 297 0.27 3.28 10.40
CA HIS A 297 1.02 4.39 9.83
C HIS A 297 1.89 3.90 8.68
N LEU A 298 1.67 4.48 7.51
CA LEU A 298 2.47 4.30 6.30
C LEU A 298 3.42 5.50 6.16
N GLY A 299 4.67 5.23 5.86
CA GLY A 299 5.71 6.24 5.78
C GLY A 299 6.19 6.53 4.36
N ARG A 300 7.26 7.35 4.23
CA ARG A 300 7.91 7.64 2.94
C ARG A 300 8.42 6.37 2.23
N ARG A 301 8.87 5.36 2.97
CA ARG A 301 9.32 4.06 2.42
C ARG A 301 8.19 3.26 1.77
N ASP A 302 6.93 3.56 2.14
CA ASP A 302 5.75 2.90 1.58
C ASP A 302 5.20 3.59 0.33
N VAL A 303 5.80 4.69 -0.11
CA VAL A 303 5.39 5.41 -1.32
C VAL A 303 5.73 4.57 -2.56
N VAL A 304 4.69 4.24 -3.34
CA VAL A 304 4.78 3.47 -4.58
C VAL A 304 4.45 4.37 -5.74
N ARG A 305 5.46 5.02 -6.31
CA ARG A 305 5.32 5.95 -7.44
C ARG A 305 6.31 5.60 -8.55
N HIS A 306 5.99 6.05 -9.76
CA HIS A 306 6.96 6.02 -10.84
C HIS A 306 8.19 6.85 -10.46
N ARG A 307 9.40 6.37 -10.80
CA ARG A 307 10.67 7.01 -10.42
C ARG A 307 10.68 8.51 -10.75
N ILE A 308 10.25 8.89 -11.96
CA ILE A 308 10.21 10.31 -12.37
C ILE A 308 9.31 11.14 -11.42
N VAL A 309 8.19 10.58 -10.94
CA VAL A 309 7.29 11.29 -10.03
C VAL A 309 7.94 11.48 -8.65
N ALA A 310 8.68 10.49 -8.18
CA ALA A 310 9.48 10.63 -6.95
C ALA A 310 10.55 11.71 -7.10
N ASP A 311 11.31 11.68 -8.21
CA ASP A 311 12.35 12.67 -8.52
C ASP A 311 11.78 14.11 -8.62
N ILE A 312 10.57 14.28 -9.18
CA ILE A 312 9.87 15.55 -9.25
C ILE A 312 9.50 16.06 -7.85
N VAL A 313 8.89 15.21 -7.00
CA VAL A 313 8.51 15.59 -5.63
C VAL A 313 9.73 16.03 -4.83
N ASP A 314 10.82 15.25 -4.90
CA ASP A 314 12.08 15.58 -4.22
C ASP A 314 12.69 16.90 -4.74
N ALA A 315 12.51 17.22 -6.02
CA ALA A 315 12.99 18.49 -6.59
C ALA A 315 12.17 19.67 -6.04
N TYR A 316 10.85 19.53 -5.93
CA TYR A 316 9.99 20.58 -5.33
C TYR A 316 10.24 20.76 -3.83
N GLU A 317 10.47 19.69 -3.07
CA GLU A 317 10.78 19.77 -1.64
C GLU A 317 12.13 20.46 -1.37
N ARG A 318 13.08 20.40 -2.32
CA ARG A 318 14.39 21.06 -2.25
C ARG A 318 14.37 22.50 -2.74
N ALA A 319 13.32 22.95 -3.43
CA ALA A 319 13.22 24.32 -3.92
C ALA A 319 13.03 25.27 -2.73
N PRO A 320 13.81 26.36 -2.64
CA PRO A 320 13.60 27.38 -1.60
C PRO A 320 12.22 28.00 -1.79
N SER A 321 11.47 28.11 -0.68
CA SER A 321 10.15 28.76 -0.58
C SER A 321 10.25 30.27 -0.83
#